data_1232edecc3b6d25170c2b14006d086a9
#
_entry.id   1232edecc3b6d25170c2b14006d086a9
#
_cell.length_a   1.000
_cell.length_b   1.000
_cell.length_c   1.000
_cell.angle_alpha   90.00
_cell.angle_beta   90.00
_cell.angle_gamma   90.00
#
_symmetry.space_group_name_H-M   'P 1'
#
loop_
_entity.id
_entity.type
_entity.pdbx_description
1 polymer ?
#
loop_
_entity_poly.entity_id
_entity_poly.type
_entity_poly.pdbx_seq_one_letter_code
_entity_poly.pdbx_strand_id
1 'polypeptide(L)' 'MDNMDRLNYLYEQKNTLEFKINIILTEMGLIKREDDKYEELILDCNKLSLELHNIEIEIIMRGGVLY' A
#
# COMPACT_ATOMS: atom_id res chain seq x y z
N MET A 1 -19.29 2.37 -15.06
CA MET A 1 -18.96 1.49 -13.91
C MET A 1 -19.73 1.97 -12.69
N ASP A 2 -20.47 1.09 -12.03
CA ASP A 2 -21.22 1.53 -10.85
C ASP A 2 -20.29 1.60 -9.62
N ASN A 3 -20.84 2.12 -8.53
CA ASN A 3 -20.04 2.34 -7.31
C ASN A 3 -19.52 1.03 -6.72
N MET A 4 -20.29 -0.05 -6.85
CA MET A 4 -19.91 -1.36 -6.32
C MET A 4 -18.70 -1.94 -7.04
N ASP A 5 -18.68 -1.84 -8.39
CA ASP A 5 -17.54 -2.29 -9.18
C ASP A 5 -16.29 -1.50 -8.85
N ARG A 6 -16.43 -0.18 -8.66
CA ARG A 6 -15.32 0.68 -8.28
C ARG A 6 -14.78 0.31 -6.89
N LEU A 7 -15.68 0.08 -5.93
CA LEU A 7 -15.29 -0.34 -4.60
C LEU A 7 -14.53 -1.66 -4.61
N ASN A 8 -15.01 -2.65 -5.38
CA ASN A 8 -14.31 -3.93 -5.50
C ASN A 8 -12.92 -3.76 -6.06
N TYR A 9 -12.76 -2.93 -7.09
CA TYR A 9 -11.44 -2.60 -7.64
C TYR A 9 -10.54 -1.96 -6.59
N LEU A 10 -11.07 -1.02 -5.83
CA LEU A 10 -10.29 -0.32 -4.79
C LEU A 10 -9.85 -1.28 -3.69
N TYR A 11 -10.71 -2.20 -3.26
CA TYR A 11 -10.33 -3.20 -2.28
C TYR A 11 -9.21 -4.12 -2.79
N GLU A 12 -9.26 -4.49 -4.06
CA GLU A 12 -8.19 -5.29 -4.67
C GLU A 12 -6.87 -4.52 -4.68
N GLN A 13 -6.91 -3.24 -5.06
CA GLN A 13 -5.72 -2.40 -5.05
C GLN A 13 -5.16 -2.23 -3.65
N LYS A 14 -6.03 -2.03 -2.66
CA LYS A 14 -5.63 -1.93 -1.26
C LYS A 14 -4.87 -3.18 -0.83
N ASN A 15 -5.43 -4.36 -1.10
CA ASN A 15 -4.81 -5.63 -0.72
C ASN A 15 -3.45 -5.83 -1.41
N THR A 16 -3.36 -5.48 -2.69
CA THR A 16 -2.11 -5.57 -3.44
C THR A 16 -1.03 -4.65 -2.86
N LEU A 17 -1.39 -3.41 -2.51
CA LEU A 17 -0.45 -2.46 -1.92
C LEU A 17 0.01 -2.91 -0.54
N GLU A 18 -0.90 -3.41 0.30
CA GLU A 18 -0.54 -3.94 1.60
C GLU A 18 0.43 -5.10 1.49
N PHE A 19 0.20 -6.00 0.53
CA PHE A 19 1.09 -7.13 0.28
C PHE A 19 2.49 -6.66 -0.13
N LYS A 20 2.57 -5.70 -1.05
CA LYS A 20 3.86 -5.14 -1.49
C LYS A 20 4.60 -4.46 -0.36
N ILE A 21 3.90 -3.70 0.47
CA ILE A 21 4.50 -3.04 1.64
C ILE A 21 5.07 -4.08 2.60
N ASN A 22 4.32 -5.15 2.87
CA ASN A 22 4.79 -6.22 3.75
C ASN A 22 6.04 -6.90 3.22
N ILE A 23 6.15 -7.10 1.91
CA ILE A 23 7.36 -7.66 1.29
C ILE A 23 8.55 -6.74 1.54
N ILE A 24 8.38 -5.43 1.34
CA ILE A 24 9.44 -4.45 1.55
C ILE A 24 9.87 -4.42 3.01
N LEU A 25 8.91 -4.41 3.94
CA LEU A 25 9.23 -4.41 5.38
C LEU A 25 9.99 -5.67 5.77
N THR A 26 9.66 -6.81 5.19
CA THR A 26 10.37 -8.06 5.42
C THR A 26 11.81 -7.96 4.93
N GLU A 27 12.02 -7.43 3.72
CA GLU A 27 13.37 -7.24 3.17
C GLU A 27 14.19 -6.28 4.04
N MET A 28 13.59 -5.19 4.52
CA MET A 28 14.26 -4.24 5.41
C MET A 28 14.72 -4.90 6.71
N GLY A 29 13.97 -5.88 7.20
CA GLY A 29 14.35 -6.63 8.39
C GLY A 29 15.52 -7.59 8.17
N LEU A 30 15.84 -7.90 6.91
CA LEU A 30 16.90 -8.85 6.56
C LEU A 30 18.23 -8.18 6.20
N ILE A 31 18.27 -6.87 6.03
CA ILE A 31 19.48 -6.14 5.65
C ILE A 31 19.87 -5.14 6.73
N LYS A 32 21.13 -4.69 6.68
CA LYS A 32 21.63 -3.71 7.63
C LYS A 32 21.18 -2.30 7.23
N ARG A 33 20.96 -1.44 8.22
CA ARG A 33 20.56 -0.05 7.99
C ARG A 33 21.59 0.75 7.20
N GLU A 34 22.86 0.37 7.26
CA GLU A 34 23.95 1.01 6.53
C GLU A 34 24.00 0.62 5.06
N ASP A 35 23.23 -0.38 4.65
CA ASP A 35 23.16 -0.82 3.25
C ASP A 35 22.40 0.23 2.43
N ASP A 36 22.97 0.61 1.27
CA ASP A 36 22.33 1.58 0.37
C ASP A 36 20.93 1.12 -0.05
N LYS A 37 20.75 -0.19 -0.18
CA LYS A 37 19.44 -0.77 -0.52
C LYS A 37 18.38 -0.50 0.54
N TYR A 38 18.78 -0.37 1.81
CA TYR A 38 17.84 -0.06 2.88
C TYR A 38 17.15 1.28 2.64
N GLU A 39 17.91 2.28 2.22
CA GLU A 39 17.37 3.61 1.91
C GLU A 39 16.39 3.56 0.73
N GLU A 40 16.73 2.79 -0.32
CA GLU A 40 15.83 2.58 -1.45
C GLU A 40 14.51 1.93 -1.01
N LEU A 41 14.59 0.94 -0.12
CA LEU A 41 13.40 0.26 0.41
C LEU A 41 12.53 1.21 1.23
N ILE A 42 13.13 2.11 2.01
CA ILE A 42 12.38 3.14 2.74
C ILE A 42 11.59 4.02 1.77
N LEU A 43 12.24 4.48 0.70
CA LEU A 43 11.60 5.33 -0.30
C LEU A 43 10.43 4.61 -0.99
N ASP A 44 10.65 3.36 -1.37
CA ASP A 44 9.59 2.55 -2.00
C ASP A 44 8.42 2.31 -1.04
N CYS A 45 8.72 2.03 0.22
CA CYS A 45 7.70 1.84 1.25
C CYS A 45 6.87 3.10 1.43
N ASN A 46 7.51 4.25 1.50
CA ASN A 46 6.82 5.53 1.65
C ASN A 46 5.92 5.83 0.46
N LYS A 47 6.41 5.56 -0.76
CA LYS A 47 5.63 5.75 -1.97
C LYS A 47 4.38 4.87 -1.97
N LEU A 48 4.54 3.59 -1.66
CA LEU A 48 3.41 2.65 -1.62
C LEU A 48 2.43 3.00 -0.51
N SER A 49 2.94 3.46 0.63
CA SER A 49 2.08 3.89 1.74
C SER A 49 1.22 5.08 1.38
N LEU A 50 1.77 6.02 0.61
CA LEU A 50 1.01 7.17 0.11
C LEU A 50 -0.08 6.74 -0.87
N GLU A 51 0.25 5.83 -1.79
CA GLU A 51 -0.72 5.27 -2.72
C GLU A 51 -1.84 4.55 -1.97
N LEU A 52 -1.49 3.75 -0.96
CA LEU A 52 -2.45 3.05 -0.13
C LEU A 52 -3.38 4.04 0.59
N HIS A 53 -2.82 5.09 1.15
CA HIS A 53 -3.60 6.13 1.85
C HIS A 53 -4.63 6.75 0.90
N ASN A 54 -4.23 7.07 -0.32
CA ASN A 54 -5.13 7.64 -1.31
C ASN A 54 -6.26 6.67 -1.69
N ILE A 55 -5.95 5.38 -1.80
CA ILE A 55 -6.95 4.34 -2.06
C ILE A 55 -7.95 4.26 -0.91
N GLU A 56 -7.46 4.27 0.32
CA GLU A 56 -8.31 4.21 1.50
C GLU A 56 -9.25 5.42 1.60
N ILE A 57 -8.76 6.61 1.29
CA ILE A 57 -9.59 7.81 1.25
C ILE A 57 -10.71 7.66 0.23
N GLU A 58 -10.40 7.17 -0.96
CA GLU A 58 -11.43 6.99 -1.99
C GLU A 58 -12.47 5.96 -1.55
N ILE A 59 -12.05 4.87 -0.90
CA ILE A 59 -12.98 3.86 -0.37
C ILE A 59 -13.97 4.52 0.60
N ILE A 60 -13.45 5.31 1.54
CA ILE A 60 -14.29 5.98 2.54
C ILE A 60 -15.26 6.95 1.85
N MET A 61 -14.77 7.74 0.89
CA MET A 61 -15.59 8.71 0.17
C MET A 61 -16.72 8.06 -0.61
N ARG A 62 -16.56 6.81 -1.01
CA ARG A 62 -17.59 6.05 -1.72
C ARG A 62 -18.49 5.24 -0.79
N GLY A 63 -18.34 5.43 0.52
CA GLY A 63 -19.16 4.75 1.51
C GLY A 63 -18.70 3.34 1.86
N GLY A 64 -17.49 2.97 1.47
CA GLY A 64 -16.90 1.68 1.84
C GLY A 64 -16.37 1.67 3.27
N VAL A 65 -15.97 0.49 3.73
CA VAL A 65 -15.43 0.28 5.07
C VAL A 65 -14.00 -0.22 4.96
N LEU A 66 -13.12 0.29 5.80
CA LEU A 66 -11.74 -0.21 5.88
C LEU A 66 -11.68 -1.39 6.85
N TYR A 67 -10.98 -2.44 6.42
CA TYR A 67 -10.77 -3.63 7.24
C TYR A 67 -9.37 -3.67 7.78
#